data_b640e1795e5521b6eb5d9d482646659a
#
_entry.id   b640e1795e5521b6eb5d9d482646659a
#
_cell.length_a   1.000
_cell.length_b   1.000
_cell.length_c   1.000
_cell.angle_alpha   90.00
_cell.angle_beta   90.00
_cell.angle_gamma   90.00
#
_symmetry.space_group_name_H-M   'P 1'
#
loop_
_entity.id
_entity.type
_entity.pdbx_description
1 polymer ?
#
loop_
_entity_poly.entity_id
_entity_poly.type
_entity_poly.pdbx_seq_one_letter_code
_entity_poly.pdbx_strand_id
1 'polypeptide(L)'
;PKAPGMKYKHYSPDAEVWIISGQTAEWQAAIQQAKEQQEKIGLFLSDKQAAQLDTENVFVYSYGAETVENATKELFAGLRALDEQGATTIFAQGFAETGLGTAYMNRLKKSANQKFFEK
;
A
#
# COMPACT_ATOMS: atom_id res chain seq x y z
N PRO A 1 -10.22 -26.50 1.34
CA PRO A 1 -9.71 -26.12 0.12
C PRO A 1 -8.34 -25.55 0.20
N LYS A 2 -8.15 -24.45 0.78
CA LYS A 2 -6.84 -23.88 0.81
C LYS A 2 -6.11 -24.30 2.04
N ALA A 3 -4.81 -24.32 1.96
CA ALA A 3 -3.98 -24.66 3.09
C ALA A 3 -4.20 -23.61 4.18
N PRO A 4 -4.64 -24.01 5.35
CA PRO A 4 -4.95 -23.04 6.39
C PRO A 4 -3.75 -22.18 6.75
N GLY A 5 -2.56 -22.76 6.74
CA GLY A 5 -1.37 -22.02 7.13
C GLY A 5 -1.02 -20.86 6.23
N MET A 6 -1.51 -20.86 5.01
CA MET A 6 -1.14 -19.81 4.07
C MET A 6 -1.64 -18.45 4.50
N LYS A 7 -2.79 -18.39 5.12
CA LYS A 7 -3.36 -17.11 5.51
C LYS A 7 -2.63 -16.45 6.67
N TYR A 8 -1.71 -17.14 7.30
CA TYR A 8 -0.97 -16.57 8.42
C TYR A 8 0.32 -15.93 8.00
N LYS A 9 0.73 -16.09 6.75
CA LYS A 9 1.99 -15.55 6.29
C LYS A 9 1.87 -14.07 5.94
N HIS A 10 0.81 -13.74 5.27
CA HIS A 10 0.59 -12.39 4.81
C HIS A 10 -0.83 -12.29 4.29
N TYR A 11 -1.29 -11.07 4.12
CA TYR A 11 -2.57 -10.84 3.50
C TYR A 11 -2.34 -10.52 2.02
N SER A 12 -3.06 -11.21 1.16
CA SER A 12 -2.98 -10.97 -0.28
C SER A 12 -4.36 -10.52 -0.76
N PRO A 13 -4.56 -9.23 -0.96
CA PRO A 13 -5.85 -8.76 -1.45
C PRO A 13 -6.07 -9.14 -2.91
N ASP A 14 -7.31 -9.05 -3.37
CA ASP A 14 -7.61 -9.23 -4.78
C ASP A 14 -7.03 -8.10 -5.61
N ALA A 15 -6.94 -6.91 -5.05
CA ALA A 15 -6.32 -5.79 -5.72
C ALA A 15 -4.82 -6.04 -5.89
N GLU A 16 -4.28 -5.49 -6.95
CA GLU A 16 -2.82 -5.48 -7.10
C GLU A 16 -2.23 -4.46 -6.17
N VAL A 17 -1.16 -4.84 -5.47
CA VAL A 17 -0.48 -3.94 -4.56
C VAL A 17 0.88 -3.58 -5.14
N TRP A 18 1.16 -2.29 -5.17
CA TRP A 18 2.44 -1.76 -5.65
C TRP A 18 3.07 -0.94 -4.55
N ILE A 19 4.36 -1.10 -4.36
CA ILE A 19 5.09 -0.39 -3.32
C ILE A 19 5.65 0.89 -3.91
N ILE A 20 5.44 2.00 -3.22
CA ILE A 20 6.04 3.28 -3.60
C ILE A 20 7.06 3.64 -2.55
N SER A 21 8.33 3.68 -2.96
CA SER A 21 9.40 4.01 -2.02
C SER A 21 9.89 5.44 -2.19
N GLY A 22 9.33 6.17 -3.14
CA GLY A 22 9.80 7.51 -3.41
C GLY A 22 8.94 8.57 -2.77
N GLN A 23 9.07 9.77 -3.29
CA GLN A 23 8.44 10.93 -2.71
C GLN A 23 7.15 11.27 -3.45
N THR A 24 6.60 12.44 -3.12
CA THR A 24 5.31 12.88 -3.62
C THR A 24 5.18 12.76 -5.15
N ALA A 25 6.23 13.09 -5.89
CA ALA A 25 6.16 13.03 -7.35
C ALA A 25 5.90 11.61 -7.86
N GLU A 26 6.46 10.61 -7.19
CA GLU A 26 6.22 9.22 -7.58
C GLU A 26 4.79 8.79 -7.27
N TRP A 27 4.27 9.24 -6.14
CA TRP A 27 2.87 8.97 -5.81
C TRP A 27 1.95 9.58 -6.85
N GLN A 28 2.22 10.83 -7.24
CA GLN A 28 1.41 11.51 -8.22
C GLN A 28 1.45 10.79 -9.57
N ALA A 29 2.64 10.34 -9.96
CA ALA A 29 2.79 9.61 -11.22
C ALA A 29 2.02 8.29 -11.18
N ALA A 30 2.11 7.56 -10.07
CA ALA A 30 1.42 6.28 -9.93
C ALA A 30 -0.09 6.47 -9.99
N ILE A 31 -0.60 7.47 -9.28
CA ILE A 31 -2.03 7.73 -9.26
C ILE A 31 -2.51 8.11 -10.66
N GLN A 32 -1.76 8.97 -11.34
CA GLN A 32 -2.15 9.40 -12.67
C GLN A 32 -2.18 8.24 -13.65
N GLN A 33 -1.17 7.40 -13.61
CA GLN A 33 -1.12 6.24 -14.50
C GLN A 33 -2.30 5.30 -14.24
N ALA A 34 -2.61 5.06 -12.97
CA ALA A 34 -3.71 4.17 -12.64
C ALA A 34 -5.05 4.78 -13.07
N LYS A 35 -5.21 6.09 -12.97
CA LYS A 35 -6.42 6.73 -13.43
C LYS A 35 -6.58 6.59 -14.94
N GLU A 36 -5.49 6.70 -15.67
CA GLU A 36 -5.53 6.53 -17.12
C GLU A 36 -5.93 5.11 -17.50
N GLN A 37 -5.62 4.16 -16.64
CA GLN A 37 -6.00 2.77 -16.85
C GLN A 37 -7.37 2.45 -16.26
N GLN A 38 -8.05 3.46 -15.73
CA GLN A 38 -9.39 3.32 -15.18
C GLN A 38 -9.44 2.37 -14.00
N GLU A 39 -8.36 2.32 -13.23
CA GLU A 39 -8.30 1.53 -12.02
C GLU A 39 -9.03 2.24 -10.89
N LYS A 40 -9.53 1.44 -9.95
CA LYS A 40 -10.04 1.96 -8.69
C LYS A 40 -8.88 1.94 -7.71
N ILE A 41 -8.49 3.11 -7.25
CA ILE A 41 -7.20 3.30 -6.59
C ILE A 41 -7.37 3.36 -5.08
N GLY A 42 -6.56 2.59 -4.36
CA GLY A 42 -6.44 2.69 -2.92
C GLY A 42 -5.04 3.14 -2.54
N LEU A 43 -4.95 3.92 -1.48
CA LEU A 43 -3.66 4.41 -0.99
C LEU A 43 -3.48 4.03 0.47
N PHE A 44 -2.37 3.39 0.79
CA PHE A 44 -1.98 3.08 2.16
C PHE A 44 -0.74 3.90 2.46
N LEU A 45 -0.87 4.92 3.31
CA LEU A 45 0.21 5.89 3.48
C LEU A 45 0.01 6.64 4.81
N SER A 46 1.01 7.46 5.15
CA SER A 46 0.94 8.28 6.36
C SER A 46 0.01 9.48 6.17
N ASP A 47 -0.40 10.08 7.28
CA ASP A 47 -1.13 11.35 7.24
C ASP A 47 -0.34 12.41 6.50
N LYS A 48 0.95 12.46 6.75
CA LYS A 48 1.82 13.46 6.12
C LYS A 48 1.84 13.29 4.62
N GLN A 49 1.97 12.05 4.14
CA GLN A 49 2.02 11.82 2.71
C GLN A 49 0.65 12.07 2.08
N ALA A 50 -0.42 11.68 2.74
CA ALA A 50 -1.76 11.89 2.20
C ALA A 50 -2.06 13.38 2.02
N ALA A 51 -1.58 14.20 2.94
CA ALA A 51 -1.83 15.64 2.88
C ALA A 51 -1.18 16.30 1.67
N GLN A 52 -0.22 15.65 1.05
CA GLN A 52 0.49 16.22 -0.09
C GLN A 52 -0.08 15.78 -1.43
N LEU A 53 -1.14 15.00 -1.41
CA LEU A 53 -1.70 14.43 -2.63
C LEU A 53 -3.13 14.88 -2.83
N ASP A 54 -3.52 14.92 -4.11
CA ASP A 54 -4.93 15.08 -4.45
C ASP A 54 -5.56 13.69 -4.33
N THR A 55 -6.45 13.55 -3.37
CA THR A 55 -7.07 12.25 -3.11
C THR A 55 -8.50 12.17 -3.63
N GLU A 56 -8.87 13.04 -4.56
CA GLU A 56 -10.20 12.98 -5.14
C GLU A 56 -10.36 11.68 -5.93
N ASN A 57 -11.46 11.01 -5.66
CA ASN A 57 -11.82 9.77 -6.36
C ASN A 57 -10.85 8.61 -6.11
N VAL A 58 -10.16 8.63 -4.97
CA VAL A 58 -9.35 7.49 -4.55
C VAL A 58 -9.75 7.11 -3.13
N PHE A 59 -9.52 5.86 -2.78
CA PHE A 59 -9.73 5.39 -1.41
C PHE A 59 -8.44 5.63 -0.63
N VAL A 60 -8.54 6.16 0.56
CA VAL A 60 -7.38 6.46 1.37
C VAL A 60 -7.46 5.72 2.70
N TYR A 61 -6.40 5.04 3.06
CA TYR A 61 -6.23 4.50 4.40
C TYR A 61 -4.93 5.06 4.95
N SER A 62 -5.06 5.98 5.89
CA SER A 62 -3.88 6.54 6.54
C SER A 62 -3.54 5.72 7.78
N TYR A 63 -2.26 5.41 7.96
CA TYR A 63 -1.84 4.71 9.17
C TYR A 63 -1.43 5.69 10.27
N GLY A 64 -1.65 6.98 10.05
CA GLY A 64 -1.36 7.99 11.07
C GLY A 64 0.02 8.58 10.90
N ALA A 65 0.72 8.76 12.01
CA ALA A 65 2.06 9.35 11.97
C ALA A 65 2.99 8.49 11.14
N GLU A 66 3.93 9.15 10.48
CA GLU A 66 4.81 8.48 9.51
C GLU A 66 5.93 7.75 10.23
N THR A 67 5.61 6.60 10.79
CA THR A 67 6.57 5.73 11.46
C THR A 67 6.38 4.31 10.97
N VAL A 68 7.48 3.56 11.00
CA VAL A 68 7.40 2.15 10.63
C VAL A 68 6.48 1.40 11.58
N GLU A 69 6.48 1.78 12.86
CA GLU A 69 5.63 1.13 13.85
C GLU A 69 4.17 1.24 13.49
N ASN A 70 3.73 2.44 13.13
CA ASN A 70 2.33 2.63 12.75
C ASN A 70 2.01 1.90 11.47
N ALA A 71 2.89 1.98 10.48
CA ALA A 71 2.65 1.30 9.22
C ALA A 71 2.56 -0.21 9.42
N THR A 72 3.44 -0.76 10.25
CA THR A 72 3.43 -2.21 10.52
C THR A 72 2.14 -2.63 11.19
N LYS A 73 1.71 -1.83 12.17
CA LYS A 73 0.51 -2.13 12.93
C LYS A 73 -0.73 -2.13 12.06
N GLU A 74 -0.78 -1.23 11.08
CA GLU A 74 -1.99 -1.02 10.30
C GLU A 74 -1.98 -1.70 8.94
N LEU A 75 -0.88 -2.37 8.56
CA LEU A 75 -0.72 -2.81 7.18
C LEU A 75 -1.85 -3.74 6.71
N PHE A 76 -2.09 -4.82 7.45
CA PHE A 76 -3.08 -5.79 6.99
C PHE A 76 -4.49 -5.24 7.08
N ALA A 77 -4.78 -4.47 8.13
CA ALA A 77 -6.09 -3.84 8.25
C ALA A 77 -6.31 -2.85 7.11
N GLY A 78 -5.28 -2.10 6.76
CA GLY A 78 -5.38 -1.13 5.68
C GLY A 78 -5.59 -1.77 4.33
N LEU A 79 -4.80 -2.79 4.02
CA LEU A 79 -4.95 -3.48 2.74
C LEU A 79 -6.33 -4.12 2.62
N ARG A 80 -6.79 -4.73 3.72
CA ARG A 80 -8.12 -5.34 3.72
C ARG A 80 -9.21 -4.31 3.52
N ALA A 81 -9.11 -3.18 4.21
CA ALA A 81 -10.13 -2.15 4.10
C ALA A 81 -10.21 -1.60 2.68
N LEU A 82 -9.06 -1.35 2.07
CA LEU A 82 -9.04 -0.83 0.71
C LEU A 82 -9.59 -1.85 -0.28
N ASP A 83 -9.25 -3.11 -0.07
CA ASP A 83 -9.75 -4.18 -0.93
C ASP A 83 -11.26 -4.28 -0.82
N GLU A 84 -11.79 -4.19 0.40
CA GLU A 84 -13.23 -4.28 0.63
C GLU A 84 -13.98 -3.08 0.07
N GLN A 85 -13.32 -1.94 -0.02
CA GLN A 85 -13.93 -0.75 -0.64
C GLN A 85 -14.00 -0.85 -2.15
N GLY A 86 -13.30 -1.81 -2.71
CA GLY A 86 -13.37 -2.03 -4.14
C GLY A 86 -12.15 -1.58 -4.92
N ALA A 87 -11.05 -1.27 -4.25
CA ALA A 87 -9.84 -0.90 -4.96
C ALA A 87 -9.38 -2.06 -5.84
N THR A 88 -8.93 -1.74 -7.04
CA THR A 88 -8.35 -2.73 -7.93
C THR A 88 -6.83 -2.61 -7.95
N THR A 89 -6.31 -1.45 -7.57
CA THR A 89 -4.88 -1.19 -7.45
C THR A 89 -4.64 -0.44 -6.16
N ILE A 90 -3.71 -0.92 -5.34
CA ILE A 90 -3.37 -0.28 -4.08
C ILE A 90 -1.91 0.14 -4.15
N PHE A 91 -1.63 1.40 -3.84
CA PHE A 91 -0.26 1.88 -3.68
C PHE A 91 0.03 1.99 -2.20
N ALA A 92 1.08 1.30 -1.77
CA ALA A 92 1.42 1.23 -0.35
C ALA A 92 2.79 1.84 -0.11
N GLN A 93 2.90 2.61 0.97
CA GLN A 93 4.13 3.32 1.29
C GLN A 93 5.20 2.37 1.80
N GLY A 94 6.38 2.41 1.16
CA GLY A 94 7.52 1.63 1.58
C GLY A 94 8.39 2.41 2.55
N PHE A 95 9.26 1.69 3.23
CA PHE A 95 10.23 2.26 4.14
C PHE A 95 11.59 1.63 3.86
N ALA A 96 12.64 2.27 4.36
CA ALA A 96 13.97 1.70 4.26
C ALA A 96 14.02 0.34 4.97
N GLU A 97 14.78 -0.58 4.41
CA GLU A 97 14.83 -1.95 4.94
C GLU A 97 15.93 -2.05 6.00
N THR A 98 15.75 -1.29 7.07
CA THR A 98 16.65 -1.29 8.23
C THR A 98 15.82 -1.37 9.48
N GLY A 99 16.29 -2.08 10.49
CA GLY A 99 15.59 -2.21 11.74
C GLY A 99 14.18 -2.76 11.53
N LEU A 100 13.20 -2.11 12.13
CA LEU A 100 11.81 -2.51 11.98
C LEU A 100 11.33 -2.46 10.54
N GLY A 101 11.96 -1.61 9.72
CA GLY A 101 11.61 -1.53 8.31
C GLY A 101 11.83 -2.81 7.56
N THR A 102 12.80 -3.62 7.99
CA THR A 102 13.06 -4.91 7.34
C THR A 102 11.83 -5.82 7.46
N ALA A 103 11.28 -5.94 8.65
CA ALA A 103 10.11 -6.80 8.85
C ALA A 103 8.90 -6.25 8.13
N TYR A 104 8.70 -4.94 8.20
CA TYR A 104 7.60 -4.31 7.51
C TYR A 104 7.68 -4.57 6.01
N MET A 105 8.84 -4.34 5.43
CA MET A 105 9.00 -4.50 3.99
C MET A 105 8.87 -5.97 3.57
N ASN A 106 9.30 -6.91 4.42
CA ASN A 106 9.08 -8.31 4.10
C ASN A 106 7.59 -8.62 3.93
N ARG A 107 6.79 -8.11 4.85
CA ARG A 107 5.34 -8.35 4.77
C ARG A 107 4.72 -7.64 3.58
N LEU A 108 5.12 -6.39 3.37
CA LEU A 108 4.58 -5.63 2.26
C LEU A 108 4.97 -6.23 0.92
N LYS A 109 6.22 -6.64 0.76
CA LYS A 109 6.67 -7.25 -0.49
C LYS A 109 5.90 -8.51 -0.81
N LYS A 110 5.58 -9.32 0.20
CA LYS A 110 4.80 -10.53 -0.04
C LYS A 110 3.40 -10.18 -0.52
N SER A 111 2.77 -9.20 0.11
CA SER A 111 1.44 -8.77 -0.33
C SER A 111 1.46 -8.16 -1.71
N ALA A 112 2.54 -7.52 -2.08
CA ALA A 112 2.68 -6.86 -3.37
C ALA A 112 3.30 -7.77 -4.43
N ASN A 113 3.64 -9.00 -4.07
CA ASN A 113 4.30 -9.93 -4.98
C ASN A 113 5.55 -9.29 -5.56
N GLN A 114 6.31 -8.61 -4.71
CA GLN A 114 7.60 -7.97 -5.03
C GLN A 114 7.48 -6.80 -6.01
N LYS A 115 6.27 -6.27 -6.25
CA LYS A 115 6.10 -5.21 -7.25
C LYS A 115 6.32 -3.84 -6.66
N PHE A 116 7.29 -3.12 -7.20
CA PHE A 116 7.52 -1.71 -6.88
C PHE A 116 7.09 -0.86 -8.06
N PHE A 117 6.47 0.26 -7.76
CA PHE A 117 6.13 1.21 -8.82
C PHE A 117 7.41 1.91 -9.27
N GLU A 118 7.61 1.96 -10.56
CA GLU A 118 8.74 2.66 -11.16
C GLU A 118 8.21 3.66 -12.16
N LYS A 119 8.66 4.87 -11.98
CA LYS A 119 8.21 5.98 -12.79
C LYS A 119 8.75 5.92 -14.23
#